data_43ddf1149d82a765b8c02973f8f7e559
#
_entry.id   43ddf1149d82a765b8c02973f8f7e559
#
_cell.length_a   1.000
_cell.length_b   1.000
_cell.length_c   1.000
_cell.angle_alpha   90.00
_cell.angle_beta   90.00
_cell.angle_gamma   90.00
#
_symmetry.space_group_name_H-M   'P 1'
#
loop_
_entity.id
_entity.type
_entity.pdbx_description
1 polymer ?
#
loop_
_entity_poly.entity_id
_entity_poly.type
_entity_poly.pdbx_seq_one_letter_code
_entity_poly.pdbx_strand_id
1 'polypeptide(L)'
;TLFPLGEMEKPAIRDLAEEAGLVTARKRDSQDICFVPDGDYAAFIARRVGEESPEGDFLDEEGNVLGRHRGFLRYTRGQHKGLGLVTERPLYVQRKDPVTKAIYLGPDEALYSREATVRDCNWIAAEDLTEPRRVTAKIRHSRRDCPATVEPLGDGRVRILFDEAQRACAPGQSAVFYE
;
A
#
# COMPACT_ATOMS: atom_id res chain seq x y z
N THR A 1 -27.22 -4.94 11.75
CA THR A 1 -26.75 -3.53 11.89
C THR A 1 -27.58 -2.64 11.00
N LEU A 2 -28.10 -1.54 11.53
CA LEU A 2 -28.83 -0.54 10.75
C LEU A 2 -27.92 0.62 10.40
N PHE A 3 -27.96 1.05 9.15
CA PHE A 3 -27.28 2.23 8.65
C PHE A 3 -28.34 3.23 8.16
N PRO A 4 -28.86 4.11 9.02
CA PRO A 4 -30.00 4.98 8.70
C PRO A 4 -29.77 5.91 7.49
N LEU A 5 -28.50 6.23 7.20
CA LEU A 5 -28.08 7.09 6.10
C LEU A 5 -27.50 6.30 4.92
N GLY A 6 -27.57 4.98 4.93
CA GLY A 6 -26.87 4.10 3.99
C GLY A 6 -27.30 4.24 2.52
N GLU A 7 -28.52 4.72 2.27
CA GLU A 7 -29.07 4.95 0.93
C GLU A 7 -28.94 6.40 0.45
N MET A 8 -28.40 7.28 1.30
CA MET A 8 -28.25 8.70 0.98
C MET A 8 -26.86 9.01 0.46
N GLU A 9 -26.79 9.89 -0.50
CA GLU A 9 -25.52 10.42 -0.97
C GLU A 9 -24.94 11.45 0.00
N LYS A 10 -23.63 11.56 0.05
CA LYS A 10 -22.90 12.40 1.00
C LYS A 10 -23.26 13.90 0.95
N PRO A 11 -23.51 14.53 -0.21
CA PRO A 11 -23.99 15.91 -0.25
C PRO A 11 -25.29 16.09 0.52
N ALA A 12 -26.29 15.22 0.28
CA ALA A 12 -27.58 15.26 0.95
C ALA A 12 -27.47 15.05 2.47
N ILE A 13 -26.57 14.15 2.90
CA ILE A 13 -26.29 13.94 4.34
C ILE A 13 -25.71 15.21 4.97
N ARG A 14 -24.84 15.94 4.26
CA ARG A 14 -24.25 17.19 4.75
C ARG A 14 -25.29 18.30 4.89
N ASP A 15 -26.19 18.41 3.92
CA ASP A 15 -27.29 19.40 3.95
C ASP A 15 -28.23 19.10 5.12
N LEU A 16 -28.63 17.85 5.32
CA LEU A 16 -29.42 17.41 6.45
C LEU A 16 -28.72 17.68 7.81
N ALA A 17 -27.41 17.44 7.86
CA ALA A 17 -26.61 17.71 9.06
C ALA A 17 -26.52 19.22 9.38
N GLU A 18 -26.48 20.06 8.34
CA GLU A 18 -26.47 21.51 8.48
C GLU A 18 -27.85 22.03 8.93
N GLU A 19 -28.92 21.53 8.35
CA GLU A 19 -30.31 21.83 8.79
C GLU A 19 -30.54 21.41 10.25
N ALA A 20 -29.93 20.30 10.69
CA ALA A 20 -29.96 19.83 12.08
C ALA A 20 -29.01 20.62 13.00
N GLY A 21 -28.30 21.63 12.50
CA GLY A 21 -27.40 22.48 13.30
C GLY A 21 -26.12 21.79 13.75
N LEU A 22 -25.69 20.71 13.11
CA LEU A 22 -24.47 19.98 13.47
C LEU A 22 -23.23 20.75 13.01
N VAL A 23 -22.38 21.16 13.94
CA VAL A 23 -21.15 21.92 13.69
C VAL A 23 -20.14 21.19 12.79
N THR A 24 -20.27 19.88 12.64
CA THR A 24 -19.41 19.04 11.80
C THR A 24 -19.95 18.85 10.37
N ALA A 25 -21.10 19.40 10.02
CA ALA A 25 -21.78 19.18 8.73
C ALA A 25 -20.85 19.41 7.52
N ARG A 26 -20.08 20.50 7.55
CA ARG A 26 -19.13 20.86 6.46
C ARG A 26 -17.66 20.47 6.75
N LYS A 27 -17.41 19.69 7.81
CA LYS A 27 -16.06 19.21 8.09
C LYS A 27 -15.55 18.39 6.91
N ARG A 28 -14.30 18.62 6.54
CA ARG A 28 -13.61 17.79 5.51
C ARG A 28 -13.53 16.34 5.96
N ASP A 29 -13.62 15.44 5.01
CA ASP A 29 -13.43 14.02 5.28
C ASP A 29 -12.04 13.78 5.81
N SER A 30 -11.93 12.89 6.78
CA SER A 30 -10.65 12.38 7.24
C SER A 30 -10.10 11.43 6.18
N GLN A 31 -9.43 11.99 5.16
CA GLN A 31 -8.80 11.21 4.09
C GLN A 31 -7.35 10.86 4.41
N ASP A 32 -6.84 11.35 5.52
CA ASP A 32 -5.46 11.18 5.94
C ASP A 32 -5.37 10.66 7.37
N ILE A 33 -4.17 10.23 7.78
CA ILE A 33 -3.96 9.71 9.12
C ILE A 33 -4.15 10.86 10.13
N CYS A 34 -5.13 10.74 11.03
CA CYS A 34 -5.58 11.82 11.92
C CYS A 34 -4.48 12.35 12.87
N PHE A 35 -3.43 11.59 13.12
CA PHE A 35 -2.28 12.01 13.95
C PHE A 35 -1.08 12.54 13.14
N VAL A 36 -1.23 12.69 11.80
CA VAL A 36 -0.27 13.34 10.90
C VAL A 36 -0.99 14.46 10.14
N PRO A 37 -1.39 15.56 10.81
CA PRO A 37 -2.26 16.57 10.23
C PRO A 37 -1.63 17.37 9.10
N ASP A 38 -0.30 17.40 9.06
CA ASP A 38 0.51 18.07 8.02
C ASP A 38 0.76 17.15 6.79
N GLY A 39 0.37 15.87 6.84
CA GLY A 39 0.60 14.88 5.79
C GLY A 39 2.08 14.51 5.60
N ASP A 40 3.01 15.06 6.38
CA ASP A 40 4.43 14.70 6.31
C ASP A 40 4.75 13.51 7.23
N TYR A 41 4.46 12.30 6.71
CA TYR A 41 4.73 11.05 7.41
C TYR A 41 6.21 10.84 7.72
N ALA A 42 7.11 11.32 6.87
CA ALA A 42 8.54 11.16 7.08
C ALA A 42 9.01 11.99 8.27
N ALA A 43 8.56 13.23 8.37
CA ALA A 43 8.82 14.08 9.54
C ALA A 43 8.17 13.52 10.81
N PHE A 44 6.95 12.97 10.71
CA PHE A 44 6.29 12.33 11.85
C PHE A 44 7.11 11.13 12.35
N ILE A 45 7.56 10.24 11.46
CA ILE A 45 8.37 9.07 11.82
C ILE A 45 9.71 9.53 12.41
N ALA A 46 10.38 10.50 11.79
CA ALA A 46 11.65 11.04 12.29
C ALA A 46 11.53 11.56 13.72
N ARG A 47 10.47 12.33 14.02
CA ARG A 47 10.19 12.80 15.40
C ARG A 47 9.95 11.66 16.38
N ARG A 48 9.30 10.56 15.92
CA ARG A 48 8.96 9.42 16.79
C ARG A 48 10.13 8.50 17.06
N VAL A 49 10.99 8.30 16.07
CA VAL A 49 12.17 7.41 16.13
C VAL A 49 13.41 8.15 16.63
N GLY A 50 13.44 9.46 16.52
CA GLY A 50 14.59 10.31 16.88
C GLY A 50 15.68 10.36 15.80
N GLU A 51 15.38 9.85 14.60
CA GLU A 51 16.31 9.83 13.47
C GLU A 51 15.63 10.39 12.22
N GLU A 52 16.34 11.21 11.46
CA GLU A 52 15.87 11.63 10.15
C GLU A 52 15.94 10.48 9.15
N SER A 53 15.03 10.50 8.18
CA SER A 53 15.05 9.52 7.10
C SER A 53 16.30 9.74 6.24
N PRO A 54 17.24 8.79 6.20
CA PRO A 54 18.50 8.98 5.51
C PRO A 54 18.29 9.21 4.01
N GLU A 55 19.06 10.12 3.46
CA GLU A 55 19.22 10.30 2.01
C GLU A 55 19.99 9.12 1.42
N GLY A 56 19.89 8.94 0.11
CA GLY A 56 20.60 7.90 -0.61
C GLY A 56 20.43 8.07 -2.12
N ASP A 57 20.77 7.03 -2.85
CA ASP A 57 20.77 7.08 -4.29
C ASP A 57 19.53 6.39 -4.88
N PHE A 58 19.02 6.96 -5.97
CA PHE A 58 18.19 6.25 -6.92
C PHE A 58 19.09 5.47 -7.88
N LEU A 59 18.84 4.20 -7.99
CA LEU A 59 19.57 3.29 -8.88
C LEU A 59 18.64 2.70 -9.94
N ASP A 60 19.17 2.38 -11.12
CA ASP A 60 18.50 1.49 -12.07
C ASP A 60 18.65 0.01 -11.67
N GLU A 61 18.15 -0.90 -12.50
CA GLU A 61 18.24 -2.35 -12.26
C GLU A 61 19.68 -2.87 -12.34
N GLU A 62 20.53 -2.21 -13.12
CA GLU A 62 21.96 -2.52 -13.28
C GLU A 62 22.83 -1.95 -12.14
N GLY A 63 22.26 -1.07 -11.30
CA GLY A 63 22.93 -0.45 -10.19
C GLY A 63 23.60 0.89 -10.53
N ASN A 64 23.32 1.48 -11.70
CA ASN A 64 23.82 2.81 -12.04
C ASN A 64 23.04 3.88 -11.28
N VAL A 65 23.74 4.94 -10.85
CA VAL A 65 23.13 6.05 -10.13
C VAL A 65 22.35 6.95 -11.09
N LEU A 66 21.06 7.08 -10.84
CA LEU A 66 20.15 7.97 -11.58
C LEU A 66 19.99 9.33 -10.92
N GLY A 67 20.30 9.44 -9.64
CA GLY A 67 20.20 10.67 -8.86
C GLY A 67 20.11 10.39 -7.36
N ARG A 68 19.80 11.42 -6.57
CA ARG A 68 19.69 11.29 -5.12
C ARG A 68 18.26 11.55 -4.63
N HIS A 69 17.85 10.79 -3.62
CA HIS A 69 16.57 10.98 -2.98
C HIS A 69 16.68 11.71 -1.63
N ARG A 70 15.61 12.39 -1.23
CA ARG A 70 15.53 13.25 -0.03
C ARG A 70 15.09 12.51 1.23
N GLY A 71 15.36 11.22 1.32
CA GLY A 71 15.01 10.42 2.48
C GLY A 71 14.28 9.14 2.12
N PHE A 72 14.82 8.02 2.58
CA PHE A 72 14.39 6.66 2.26
C PHE A 72 12.91 6.37 2.57
N LEU A 73 12.35 6.98 3.62
CA LEU A 73 10.97 6.75 4.06
C LEU A 73 9.92 7.51 3.24
N ARG A 74 10.34 8.49 2.42
CA ARG A 74 9.43 9.32 1.61
C ARG A 74 8.90 8.62 0.37
N TYR A 75 9.41 7.43 0.04
CA TYR A 75 9.11 6.72 -1.20
C TYR A 75 8.46 5.38 -0.95
N THR A 76 7.50 5.04 -1.81
CA THR A 76 6.71 3.82 -1.71
C THR A 76 6.79 3.04 -3.03
N ARG A 77 6.82 1.71 -2.97
CA ARG A 77 6.81 0.85 -4.16
C ARG A 77 5.65 1.20 -5.10
N GLY A 78 5.96 1.38 -6.38
CA GLY A 78 5.03 1.78 -7.42
C GLY A 78 4.82 3.29 -7.55
N GLN A 79 5.48 4.12 -6.73
CA GLN A 79 5.47 5.58 -6.86
C GLN A 79 6.26 6.02 -8.08
N HIS A 80 5.72 6.98 -8.86
CA HIS A 80 6.44 7.61 -9.97
C HIS A 80 6.50 9.14 -9.86
N LYS A 81 5.55 9.74 -9.11
CA LYS A 81 5.53 11.20 -8.90
C LYS A 81 6.43 11.60 -7.74
N GLY A 82 7.03 12.78 -7.84
CA GLY A 82 7.83 13.35 -6.75
C GLY A 82 9.21 12.70 -6.58
N LEU A 83 9.73 12.00 -7.58
CA LEU A 83 11.10 11.46 -7.56
C LEU A 83 12.14 12.56 -7.74
N GLY A 84 11.78 13.69 -8.37
CA GLY A 84 12.73 14.79 -8.62
C GLY A 84 13.75 14.49 -9.72
N LEU A 85 13.48 13.47 -10.54
CA LEU A 85 14.31 13.08 -11.68
C LEU A 85 13.66 13.52 -13.00
N VAL A 86 14.52 13.91 -13.96
CA VAL A 86 14.12 14.10 -15.35
C VAL A 86 14.61 12.91 -16.15
N THR A 87 13.69 12.10 -16.67
CA THR A 87 13.99 10.87 -17.38
C THR A 87 13.21 10.81 -18.69
N GLU A 88 13.74 10.16 -19.69
CA GLU A 88 13.08 9.99 -21.01
C GLU A 88 11.79 9.16 -20.93
N ARG A 89 11.72 8.25 -19.96
CA ARG A 89 10.57 7.37 -19.71
C ARG A 89 10.16 7.47 -18.26
N PRO A 90 8.88 7.27 -17.94
CA PRO A 90 8.43 7.21 -16.55
C PRO A 90 9.13 6.07 -15.82
N LEU A 91 9.76 6.39 -14.69
CA LEU A 91 10.34 5.42 -13.76
C LEU A 91 9.49 5.30 -12.50
N TYR A 92 9.48 4.10 -11.94
CA TYR A 92 8.70 3.73 -10.78
C TYR A 92 9.58 3.08 -9.72
N VAL A 93 9.31 3.34 -8.47
CA VAL A 93 9.99 2.68 -7.36
C VAL A 93 9.70 1.17 -7.40
N GLN A 94 10.71 0.37 -7.69
CA GLN A 94 10.63 -1.08 -7.76
C GLN A 94 10.82 -1.72 -6.38
N ARG A 95 11.92 -1.37 -5.74
CA ARG A 95 12.29 -1.88 -4.41
C ARG A 95 13.11 -0.86 -3.65
N LYS A 96 13.21 -1.09 -2.37
CA LYS A 96 13.99 -0.27 -1.43
C LYS A 96 14.91 -1.19 -0.66
N ASP A 97 16.18 -0.83 -0.54
CA ASP A 97 17.15 -1.56 0.24
C ASP A 97 17.32 -0.88 1.61
N PRO A 98 16.90 -1.52 2.71
CA PRO A 98 17.00 -0.92 4.03
C PRO A 98 18.44 -0.83 4.57
N VAL A 99 19.39 -1.57 4.01
CA VAL A 99 20.80 -1.58 4.44
C VAL A 99 21.55 -0.42 3.77
N THR A 100 21.55 -0.40 2.43
CA THR A 100 22.25 0.62 1.65
C THR A 100 21.48 1.95 1.55
N LYS A 101 20.19 1.93 1.92
CA LYS A 101 19.23 3.03 1.73
C LYS A 101 18.97 3.38 0.26
N ALA A 102 19.44 2.57 -0.67
CA ALA A 102 19.17 2.75 -2.09
C ALA A 102 17.72 2.48 -2.45
N ILE A 103 17.22 3.21 -3.45
CA ILE A 103 15.89 3.02 -4.03
C ILE A 103 16.07 2.69 -5.51
N TYR A 104 15.62 1.50 -5.89
CA TYR A 104 15.72 1.01 -7.26
C TYR A 104 14.50 1.45 -8.07
N LEU A 105 14.76 2.01 -9.23
CA LEU A 105 13.75 2.49 -10.17
C LEU A 105 13.76 1.63 -11.44
N GLY A 106 12.60 1.43 -12.01
CA GLY A 106 12.44 0.69 -13.26
C GLY A 106 11.11 1.01 -13.93
N PRO A 107 10.80 0.35 -15.06
CA PRO A 107 9.57 0.56 -15.81
C PRO A 107 8.35 0.02 -15.05
N ASP A 108 7.15 0.43 -15.49
CA ASP A 108 5.89 0.00 -14.82
C ASP A 108 5.67 -1.51 -14.90
N GLU A 109 6.09 -2.12 -16.00
CA GLU A 109 5.93 -3.55 -16.26
C GLU A 109 6.63 -4.42 -15.22
N ALA A 110 7.77 -3.96 -14.70
CA ALA A 110 8.53 -4.65 -13.66
C ALA A 110 7.83 -4.66 -12.28
N LEU A 111 6.77 -3.89 -12.11
CA LEU A 111 5.96 -3.90 -10.88
C LEU A 111 4.98 -5.07 -10.80
N TYR A 112 4.73 -5.75 -11.90
CA TYR A 112 3.70 -6.80 -11.95
C TYR A 112 4.27 -8.15 -11.49
N SER A 113 3.51 -8.86 -10.65
CA SER A 113 3.85 -10.19 -10.19
C SER A 113 2.61 -11.09 -10.20
N ARG A 114 2.80 -12.35 -10.58
CA ARG A 114 1.77 -13.40 -10.44
C ARG A 114 1.82 -14.10 -9.09
N GLU A 115 2.79 -13.75 -8.25
CA GLU A 115 2.87 -14.37 -6.93
C GLU A 115 3.25 -13.37 -5.85
N ALA A 116 2.85 -13.69 -4.63
CA ALA A 116 3.27 -13.01 -3.41
C ALA A 116 3.38 -14.04 -2.28
N THR A 117 4.22 -13.73 -1.29
CA THR A 117 4.29 -14.52 -0.06
C THR A 117 3.81 -13.66 1.10
N VAL A 118 2.94 -14.24 1.94
CA VAL A 118 2.44 -13.63 3.17
C VAL A 118 2.79 -14.50 4.36
N ARG A 119 2.77 -13.91 5.54
CA ARG A 119 3.03 -14.56 6.83
C ARG A 119 2.04 -14.04 7.87
N ASP A 120 2.05 -14.65 9.02
CA ASP A 120 1.22 -14.25 10.16
C ASP A 120 -0.28 -14.22 9.78
N CYS A 121 -0.72 -15.27 9.05
CA CYS A 121 -2.09 -15.38 8.60
C CYS A 121 -3.02 -15.69 9.80
N ASN A 122 -4.13 -14.96 9.86
CA ASN A 122 -5.22 -15.22 10.81
C ASN A 122 -6.40 -15.82 10.04
N TRP A 123 -6.65 -17.11 10.22
CA TRP A 123 -7.75 -17.80 9.57
C TRP A 123 -9.03 -17.69 10.41
N ILE A 124 -10.14 -17.26 9.77
CA ILE A 124 -11.43 -17.10 10.43
C ILE A 124 -12.33 -18.30 10.14
N ALA A 125 -12.29 -18.82 8.89
CA ALA A 125 -13.16 -19.92 8.42
C ALA A 125 -12.52 -21.31 8.60
N ALA A 126 -11.26 -21.40 9.03
CA ALA A 126 -10.53 -22.65 9.24
C ALA A 126 -9.52 -22.47 10.39
N GLU A 127 -9.01 -23.57 10.93
CA GLU A 127 -7.93 -23.52 11.93
C GLU A 127 -6.59 -23.20 11.28
N ASP A 128 -6.33 -23.74 10.10
CA ASP A 128 -5.10 -23.51 9.32
C ASP A 128 -5.32 -23.83 7.84
N LEU A 129 -4.36 -23.40 7.00
CA LEU A 129 -4.26 -23.76 5.59
C LEU A 129 -3.34 -24.97 5.45
N THR A 130 -3.91 -26.17 5.26
CA THR A 130 -3.15 -27.43 5.14
C THR A 130 -2.95 -27.89 3.70
N GLU A 131 -3.74 -27.37 2.76
CA GLU A 131 -3.72 -27.72 1.34
C GLU A 131 -4.01 -26.49 0.48
N PRO A 132 -3.66 -26.50 -0.82
CA PRO A 132 -3.98 -25.39 -1.72
C PRO A 132 -5.47 -25.13 -1.79
N ARG A 133 -5.87 -23.84 -1.72
CA ARG A 133 -7.28 -23.41 -1.73
C ARG A 133 -7.50 -22.28 -2.72
N ARG A 134 -8.60 -22.37 -3.46
CA ARG A 134 -9.07 -21.27 -4.33
C ARG A 134 -9.74 -20.21 -3.49
N VAL A 135 -9.37 -18.96 -3.76
CA VAL A 135 -9.87 -17.77 -3.05
C VAL A 135 -9.98 -16.58 -3.99
N THR A 136 -10.64 -15.53 -3.55
CA THR A 136 -10.36 -14.19 -4.07
C THR A 136 -9.45 -13.47 -3.07
N ALA A 137 -8.37 -12.88 -3.58
CA ALA A 137 -7.35 -12.21 -2.75
C ALA A 137 -7.38 -10.69 -2.97
N LYS A 138 -7.42 -9.93 -1.88
CA LYS A 138 -7.31 -8.46 -1.89
C LYS A 138 -6.03 -8.05 -1.20
N ILE A 139 -5.08 -7.51 -1.95
CA ILE A 139 -3.76 -7.12 -1.48
C ILE A 139 -3.59 -5.60 -1.25
N ARG A 140 -4.63 -4.82 -1.52
CA ARG A 140 -4.69 -3.36 -1.31
C ARG A 140 -6.11 -2.89 -1.14
N HIS A 141 -6.32 -1.88 -0.30
CA HIS A 141 -7.63 -1.28 -0.09
C HIS A 141 -8.25 -0.72 -1.38
N SER A 142 -7.46 -0.03 -2.21
CA SER A 142 -7.93 0.67 -3.41
C SER A 142 -8.10 -0.22 -4.65
N ARG A 143 -7.85 -1.53 -4.56
CA ARG A 143 -8.02 -2.46 -5.68
C ARG A 143 -9.16 -3.44 -5.43
N ARG A 144 -9.75 -3.93 -6.53
CA ARG A 144 -10.67 -5.07 -6.46
C ARG A 144 -9.89 -6.31 -6.04
N ASP A 145 -10.56 -7.20 -5.37
CA ASP A 145 -10.10 -8.56 -5.14
C ASP A 145 -9.94 -9.30 -6.48
N CYS A 146 -9.00 -10.22 -6.53
CA CYS A 146 -8.69 -10.99 -7.74
C CYS A 146 -8.65 -12.48 -7.42
N PRO A 147 -9.08 -13.35 -8.37
CA PRO A 147 -8.98 -14.78 -8.21
C PRO A 147 -7.54 -15.24 -8.04
N ALA A 148 -7.33 -16.13 -7.08
CA ALA A 148 -6.01 -16.65 -6.73
C ALA A 148 -6.11 -18.04 -6.13
N THR A 149 -4.98 -18.73 -6.05
CA THR A 149 -4.78 -19.92 -5.23
C THR A 149 -3.83 -19.58 -4.10
N VAL A 150 -4.18 -19.94 -2.88
CA VAL A 150 -3.27 -19.87 -1.73
C VAL A 150 -2.73 -21.24 -1.41
N GLU A 151 -1.43 -21.32 -1.11
CA GLU A 151 -0.72 -22.58 -0.86
C GLU A 151 0.13 -22.46 0.40
N PRO A 152 0.09 -23.43 1.31
CA PRO A 152 0.97 -23.45 2.47
C PRO A 152 2.42 -23.68 2.03
N LEU A 153 3.36 -22.88 2.52
CA LEU A 153 4.81 -23.06 2.31
C LEU A 153 5.51 -23.74 3.49
N GLY A 154 4.76 -24.03 4.56
CA GLY A 154 5.33 -24.39 5.87
C GLY A 154 5.80 -23.14 6.65
N ASP A 155 6.23 -23.34 7.87
CA ASP A 155 6.69 -22.29 8.80
C ASP A 155 5.78 -21.05 8.92
N GLY A 156 4.46 -21.22 8.75
CA GLY A 156 3.46 -20.17 8.86
C GLY A 156 3.41 -19.21 7.67
N ARG A 157 4.14 -19.48 6.58
CA ARG A 157 4.06 -18.72 5.33
C ARG A 157 3.08 -19.33 4.35
N VAL A 158 2.45 -18.46 3.56
CA VAL A 158 1.50 -18.82 2.52
C VAL A 158 1.90 -18.12 1.22
N ARG A 159 1.96 -18.88 0.13
CA ARG A 159 2.12 -18.37 -1.23
C ARG A 159 0.75 -18.05 -1.82
N ILE A 160 0.66 -16.90 -2.46
CA ILE A 160 -0.50 -16.50 -3.26
C ILE A 160 -0.09 -16.61 -4.72
N LEU A 161 -0.84 -17.37 -5.51
CA LEU A 161 -0.72 -17.45 -6.96
C LEU A 161 -1.92 -16.76 -7.58
N PHE A 162 -1.71 -15.58 -8.17
CA PHE A 162 -2.75 -14.79 -8.81
C PHE A 162 -3.03 -15.30 -10.22
N ASP A 163 -4.29 -15.37 -10.61
CA ASP A 163 -4.67 -15.70 -11.98
C ASP A 163 -4.21 -14.63 -12.96
N GLU A 164 -4.22 -13.36 -12.53
CA GLU A 164 -3.70 -12.22 -13.27
C GLU A 164 -2.60 -11.51 -12.48
N ALA A 165 -1.57 -11.03 -13.19
CA ALA A 165 -0.46 -10.34 -12.55
C ALA A 165 -0.93 -9.09 -11.78
N GLN A 166 -0.52 -8.97 -10.53
CA GLN A 166 -0.87 -7.87 -9.63
C GLN A 166 0.25 -6.84 -9.56
N ARG A 167 -0.13 -5.56 -9.70
CA ARG A 167 0.83 -4.46 -9.71
C ARG A 167 1.29 -4.12 -8.30
N ALA A 168 2.60 -4.03 -8.11
CA ALA A 168 3.28 -3.48 -6.94
C ALA A 168 2.82 -4.10 -5.60
N CYS A 169 2.85 -5.43 -5.51
CA CYS A 169 2.71 -6.14 -4.22
C CYS A 169 3.80 -5.64 -3.28
N ALA A 170 3.44 -4.82 -2.30
CA ALA A 170 4.41 -4.14 -1.44
C ALA A 170 4.54 -4.85 -0.08
N PRO A 171 5.76 -5.10 0.42
CA PRO A 171 5.96 -5.60 1.77
C PRO A 171 5.29 -4.71 2.83
N GLY A 172 4.81 -5.30 3.91
CA GLY A 172 4.14 -4.60 5.00
C GLY A 172 2.67 -4.27 4.73
N GLN A 173 2.11 -4.68 3.59
CA GLN A 173 0.67 -4.57 3.31
C GLN A 173 -0.05 -5.85 3.75
N SER A 174 -1.29 -5.69 4.22
CA SER A 174 -2.16 -6.83 4.51
C SER A 174 -2.74 -7.41 3.23
N ALA A 175 -2.85 -8.75 3.19
CA ALA A 175 -3.65 -9.47 2.20
C ALA A 175 -4.88 -10.06 2.88
N VAL A 176 -6.04 -9.95 2.25
CA VAL A 176 -7.30 -10.53 2.74
C VAL A 176 -7.79 -11.55 1.72
N PHE A 177 -8.18 -12.72 2.20
CA PHE A 177 -8.70 -13.81 1.39
C PHE A 177 -10.19 -13.98 1.66
N TYR A 178 -10.95 -14.19 0.59
CA TYR A 178 -12.39 -14.45 0.64
C TYR A 178 -12.69 -15.76 -0.10
N GLU A 179 -13.63 -16.52 0.42
CA GLU A 179 -14.23 -17.71 -0.22
C GLU A 179 -15.52 -17.36 -0.95
#